data_ecb6f96dd11291803bea529a435eb59c
#
_entry.id   ecb6f96dd11291803bea529a435eb59c
#
_cell.length_a   1.000
_cell.length_b   1.000
_cell.length_c   1.000
_cell.angle_alpha   90.00
_cell.angle_beta   90.00
_cell.angle_gamma   90.00
#
_symmetry.space_group_name_H-M   'P 1'
#
loop_
_entity.id
_entity.type
_entity.pdbx_description
1 polymer ?
#
loop_
_entity_poly.entity_id
_entity_poly.type
_entity_poly.pdbx_seq_one_letter_code
_entity_poly.pdbx_strand_id
1 'polypeptide(L)'
;MANPVESEQYQPDPLIDSFLDDLWSNRGLSDNTLSAYRTDLCHFDRYIQSVGEEVVQVSQALIRDYLDVRFDKGFARASSARLMSSLRRFYGFLLFKKLIEADPIALIKSPKLARKLPDSLSEAEVDMLLNEPHVRDPIECRDRAMLELLYATGLRVTELVSLTMEQLSLRQGLVRVVGKGGKERLVPLGELAINEVEHYLQGARAELLKGKLSDVLFPSKRGQMMTRQTFWHRIKLYAIRAGIATHLSPHTMRHAFATHLLNHGADLRVVQLLLGHSDLSTTQIYTHVAKARLSQLHSEHHPRG
;
A
#
# COMPACT_ATOMS: atom_id res chain seq x y z
N MET A 1 6.34 -42.32 -30.89
CA MET A 1 5.75 -42.12 -29.57
C MET A 1 6.85 -41.59 -28.67
N ALA A 2 6.92 -40.27 -28.51
CA ALA A 2 7.89 -39.63 -27.62
C ALA A 2 7.19 -39.43 -26.28
N ASN A 3 7.78 -39.99 -25.21
CA ASN A 3 7.34 -39.78 -23.83
C ASN A 3 7.35 -38.29 -23.52
N PRO A 4 6.33 -37.75 -22.84
CA PRO A 4 6.41 -36.41 -22.28
C PRO A 4 7.43 -36.43 -21.16
N VAL A 5 8.48 -35.62 -21.31
CA VAL A 5 9.43 -35.30 -20.24
C VAL A 5 8.60 -34.73 -19.07
N GLU A 6 8.57 -35.46 -17.96
CA GLU A 6 8.05 -34.99 -16.69
C GLU A 6 8.69 -33.64 -16.41
N SER A 7 7.88 -32.60 -16.31
CA SER A 7 8.32 -31.26 -15.86
C SER A 7 8.83 -31.41 -14.42
N GLU A 8 10.15 -31.48 -14.24
CA GLU A 8 10.75 -31.40 -12.90
C GLU A 8 10.12 -30.23 -12.15
N GLN A 9 9.49 -30.56 -11.03
CA GLN A 9 8.76 -29.60 -10.24
C GLN A 9 9.78 -28.66 -9.61
N TYR A 10 9.82 -27.40 -10.08
CA TYR A 10 10.73 -26.38 -9.57
C TYR A 10 10.69 -26.34 -8.03
N GLN A 11 11.84 -26.48 -7.40
CA GLN A 11 12.04 -26.30 -5.97
C GLN A 11 12.98 -25.11 -5.75
N PRO A 12 12.57 -24.11 -4.94
CA PRO A 12 13.44 -22.99 -4.61
C PRO A 12 14.69 -23.46 -3.87
N ASP A 13 15.83 -22.80 -4.14
CA ASP A 13 17.05 -23.04 -3.38
C ASP A 13 16.83 -22.79 -1.88
N PRO A 14 17.23 -23.73 -0.99
CA PRO A 14 17.04 -23.57 0.47
C PRO A 14 17.70 -22.32 1.08
N LEU A 15 18.72 -21.76 0.42
CA LEU A 15 19.36 -20.52 0.86
C LEU A 15 18.40 -19.32 0.82
N ILE A 16 17.38 -19.37 -0.04
CA ILE A 16 16.35 -18.34 -0.09
C ILE A 16 15.55 -18.34 1.22
N ASP A 17 15.16 -19.52 1.71
CA ASP A 17 14.44 -19.63 2.97
C ASP A 17 15.31 -19.20 4.16
N SER A 18 16.55 -19.66 4.21
CA SER A 18 17.52 -19.24 5.23
C SER A 18 17.73 -17.72 5.27
N PHE A 19 17.78 -17.08 4.12
CA PHE A 19 17.87 -15.62 4.01
C PHE A 19 16.63 -14.92 4.54
N LEU A 20 15.44 -15.41 4.19
CA LEU A 20 14.18 -14.81 4.63
C LEU A 20 13.98 -14.97 6.14
N ASP A 21 14.40 -16.09 6.72
CA ASP A 21 14.40 -16.34 8.15
C ASP A 21 15.37 -15.41 8.89
N ASP A 22 16.57 -15.17 8.34
CA ASP A 22 17.52 -14.18 8.87
C ASP A 22 16.93 -12.75 8.85
N LEU A 23 16.26 -12.39 7.76
CA LEU A 23 15.62 -11.07 7.66
C LEU A 23 14.44 -10.91 8.63
N TRP A 24 13.67 -11.96 8.85
CA TRP A 24 12.58 -11.96 9.81
C TRP A 24 13.10 -11.84 11.24
N SER A 25 14.07 -12.68 11.61
CA SER A 25 14.57 -12.78 12.99
C SER A 25 15.42 -11.56 13.39
N ASN A 26 16.32 -11.09 12.50
CA ASN A 26 17.32 -10.08 12.86
C ASN A 26 16.90 -8.66 12.49
N ARG A 27 15.95 -8.47 11.57
CA ARG A 27 15.57 -7.14 11.05
C ARG A 27 14.10 -6.80 11.19
N GLY A 28 13.26 -7.72 11.64
CA GLY A 28 11.84 -7.50 11.87
C GLY A 28 11.10 -6.98 10.62
N LEU A 29 11.44 -7.48 9.43
CA LEU A 29 10.80 -7.04 8.20
C LEU A 29 9.35 -7.55 8.15
N SER A 30 8.46 -6.75 7.56
CA SER A 30 7.06 -7.13 7.40
C SER A 30 6.88 -8.30 6.44
N ASP A 31 5.85 -9.14 6.68
CA ASP A 31 5.49 -10.28 5.83
C ASP A 31 5.35 -9.91 4.35
N ASN A 32 4.80 -8.74 4.05
CA ASN A 32 4.69 -8.22 2.68
C ASN A 32 6.07 -8.01 2.03
N THR A 33 7.07 -7.55 2.80
CA THR A 33 8.43 -7.36 2.28
C THR A 33 9.12 -8.71 2.06
N LEU A 34 8.97 -9.63 3.01
CA LEU A 34 9.51 -11.00 2.91
C LEU A 34 8.89 -11.74 1.73
N SER A 35 7.57 -11.66 1.54
CA SER A 35 6.85 -12.25 0.41
C SER A 35 7.29 -11.65 -0.94
N ALA A 36 7.54 -10.33 -1.00
CA ALA A 36 8.05 -9.69 -2.21
C ALA A 36 9.47 -10.16 -2.54
N TYR A 37 10.35 -10.29 -1.53
CA TYR A 37 11.69 -10.79 -1.72
C TYR A 37 11.69 -12.26 -2.13
N ARG A 38 10.87 -13.10 -1.49
CA ARG A 38 10.67 -14.49 -1.89
C ARG A 38 10.29 -14.59 -3.37
N THR A 39 9.29 -13.82 -3.78
CA THR A 39 8.82 -13.82 -5.18
C THR A 39 9.93 -13.42 -6.15
N ASP A 40 10.68 -12.36 -5.84
CA ASP A 40 11.77 -11.89 -6.69
C ASP A 40 12.89 -12.92 -6.79
N LEU A 41 13.30 -13.50 -5.66
CA LEU A 41 14.37 -14.50 -5.59
C LEU A 41 13.98 -15.82 -6.24
N CYS A 42 12.76 -16.33 -6.02
CA CYS A 42 12.27 -17.54 -6.67
C CYS A 42 12.19 -17.40 -8.20
N HIS A 43 11.83 -16.21 -8.72
CA HIS A 43 11.85 -15.96 -10.16
C HIS A 43 13.28 -15.97 -10.72
N PHE A 44 14.21 -15.40 -9.98
CA PHE A 44 15.62 -15.40 -10.37
C PHE A 44 16.22 -16.81 -10.29
N ASP A 45 16.00 -17.51 -9.21
CA ASP A 45 16.47 -18.89 -8.98
C ASP A 45 15.95 -19.85 -10.06
N ARG A 46 14.66 -19.76 -10.43
CA ARG A 46 14.12 -20.55 -11.54
C ARG A 46 14.86 -20.28 -12.86
N TYR A 47 15.25 -19.05 -13.10
CA TYR A 47 16.05 -18.71 -14.28
C TYR A 47 17.44 -19.32 -14.20
N ILE A 48 18.13 -19.23 -13.05
CA ILE A 48 19.45 -19.81 -12.85
C ILE A 48 19.42 -21.31 -13.06
N GLN A 49 18.47 -22.02 -12.44
CA GLN A 49 18.31 -23.46 -12.61
C GLN A 49 18.03 -23.85 -14.07
N SER A 50 17.30 -23.01 -14.81
CA SER A 50 17.02 -23.25 -16.24
C SER A 50 18.26 -23.19 -17.14
N VAL A 51 19.33 -22.53 -16.69
CA VAL A 51 20.63 -22.46 -17.39
C VAL A 51 21.69 -23.39 -16.77
N GLY A 52 21.29 -24.22 -15.78
CA GLY A 52 22.14 -25.21 -15.16
C GLY A 52 23.11 -24.67 -14.11
N GLU A 53 22.82 -23.48 -13.54
CA GLU A 53 23.67 -22.82 -12.54
C GLU A 53 23.04 -22.87 -11.16
N GLU A 54 23.84 -22.65 -10.13
CA GLU A 54 23.43 -22.55 -8.72
C GLU A 54 23.56 -21.11 -8.22
N VAL A 55 22.75 -20.73 -7.20
CA VAL A 55 22.73 -19.36 -6.66
C VAL A 55 24.09 -18.89 -6.12
N VAL A 56 24.93 -19.82 -5.65
CA VAL A 56 26.27 -19.52 -5.12
C VAL A 56 27.33 -19.36 -6.21
N GLN A 57 27.07 -19.81 -7.45
CA GLN A 57 28.00 -19.78 -8.59
C GLN A 57 27.64 -18.67 -9.60
N VAL A 58 26.65 -17.87 -9.30
CA VAL A 58 26.16 -16.81 -10.20
C VAL A 58 27.23 -15.78 -10.48
N SER A 59 27.50 -15.56 -11.78
CA SER A 59 28.37 -14.50 -12.26
C SER A 59 27.63 -13.18 -12.45
N GLN A 60 28.40 -12.08 -12.52
CA GLN A 60 27.85 -10.77 -12.90
C GLN A 60 27.20 -10.80 -14.29
N ALA A 61 27.75 -11.55 -15.23
CA ALA A 61 27.21 -11.70 -16.59
C ALA A 61 25.81 -12.32 -16.53
N LEU A 62 25.63 -13.42 -15.80
CA LEU A 62 24.35 -14.10 -15.68
C LEU A 62 23.24 -13.20 -15.07
N ILE A 63 23.59 -12.32 -14.11
CA ILE A 63 22.61 -11.36 -13.58
C ILE A 63 22.20 -10.35 -14.67
N ARG A 64 23.13 -9.90 -15.51
CA ARG A 64 22.82 -8.98 -16.63
C ARG A 64 21.92 -9.66 -17.65
N ASP A 65 22.24 -10.89 -18.05
CA ASP A 65 21.43 -11.68 -18.97
C ASP A 65 20.00 -11.85 -18.46
N TYR A 66 19.84 -12.10 -17.16
CA TYR A 66 18.51 -12.16 -16.56
C TYR A 66 17.78 -10.82 -16.60
N LEU A 67 18.46 -9.70 -16.38
CA LEU A 67 17.85 -8.37 -16.48
C LEU A 67 17.41 -8.07 -17.92
N ASP A 68 18.19 -8.50 -18.92
CA ASP A 68 17.85 -8.35 -20.33
C ASP A 68 16.63 -9.22 -20.70
N VAL A 69 16.60 -10.48 -20.26
CA VAL A 69 15.40 -11.35 -20.40
C VAL A 69 14.16 -10.73 -19.77
N ARG A 70 14.29 -10.07 -18.62
CA ARG A 70 13.17 -9.37 -17.99
C ARG A 70 12.72 -8.16 -18.80
N PHE A 71 13.67 -7.43 -19.38
CA PHE A 71 13.35 -6.27 -20.23
C PHE A 71 12.59 -6.73 -21.49
N ASP A 72 13.04 -7.78 -22.17
CA ASP A 72 12.40 -8.34 -23.35
C ASP A 72 11.01 -8.90 -23.08
N LYS A 73 10.79 -9.46 -21.87
CA LYS A 73 9.47 -9.90 -21.39
C LYS A 73 8.57 -8.74 -20.95
N GLY A 74 8.99 -7.48 -21.06
CA GLY A 74 8.20 -6.30 -20.75
C GLY A 74 7.98 -6.03 -19.26
N PHE A 75 8.82 -6.56 -18.37
CA PHE A 75 8.73 -6.24 -16.94
C PHE A 75 8.95 -4.76 -16.66
N ALA A 76 8.11 -4.17 -15.79
CA ALA A 76 8.24 -2.77 -15.42
C ALA A 76 9.61 -2.47 -14.77
N ARG A 77 10.21 -1.32 -15.12
CA ARG A 77 11.51 -0.88 -14.55
C ARG A 77 11.50 -0.85 -13.02
N ALA A 78 10.36 -0.47 -12.40
CA ALA A 78 10.21 -0.48 -10.95
C ALA A 78 10.31 -1.90 -10.35
N SER A 79 9.76 -2.92 -11.04
CA SER A 79 9.88 -4.33 -10.64
C SER A 79 11.33 -4.81 -10.74
N SER A 80 12.06 -4.43 -11.79
CA SER A 80 13.48 -4.77 -11.92
C SER A 80 14.37 -4.04 -10.91
N ALA A 81 14.05 -2.79 -10.56
CA ALA A 81 14.75 -2.06 -9.50
C ALA A 81 14.51 -2.70 -8.12
N ARG A 82 13.29 -3.20 -7.84
CA ARG A 82 13.00 -3.95 -6.62
C ARG A 82 13.77 -5.25 -6.57
N LEU A 83 13.77 -6.04 -7.64
CA LEU A 83 14.58 -7.25 -7.78
C LEU A 83 16.06 -6.98 -7.47
N MET A 84 16.64 -5.91 -8.01
CA MET A 84 18.02 -5.53 -7.72
C MET A 84 18.26 -5.26 -6.22
N SER A 85 17.28 -4.71 -5.53
CA SER A 85 17.34 -4.52 -4.07
C SER A 85 17.26 -5.85 -3.32
N SER A 86 16.42 -6.78 -3.78
CA SER A 86 16.30 -8.13 -3.23
C SER A 86 17.60 -8.91 -3.41
N LEU A 87 18.19 -8.90 -4.62
CA LEU A 87 19.46 -9.55 -4.94
C LEU A 87 20.63 -8.99 -4.14
N ARG A 88 20.76 -7.66 -4.01
CA ARG A 88 21.84 -7.06 -3.19
C ARG A 88 21.78 -7.52 -1.74
N ARG A 89 20.60 -7.63 -1.18
CA ARG A 89 20.46 -8.11 0.20
C ARG A 89 20.75 -9.60 0.30
N PHE A 90 20.33 -10.38 -0.68
CA PHE A 90 20.56 -11.81 -0.72
C PHE A 90 22.05 -12.12 -0.88
N TYR A 91 22.73 -11.56 -1.88
CA TYR A 91 24.16 -11.76 -2.07
C TYR A 91 25.01 -11.18 -0.95
N GLY A 92 24.60 -10.06 -0.34
CA GLY A 92 25.20 -9.55 0.88
C GLY A 92 25.07 -10.52 2.06
N PHE A 93 23.94 -11.24 2.19
CA PHE A 93 23.76 -12.29 3.18
C PHE A 93 24.68 -13.49 2.88
N LEU A 94 24.74 -13.97 1.63
CA LEU A 94 25.63 -15.08 1.25
C LEU A 94 27.10 -14.74 1.52
N LEU A 95 27.53 -13.52 1.20
CA LEU A 95 28.89 -13.05 1.48
C LEU A 95 29.16 -12.99 2.99
N PHE A 96 28.23 -12.46 3.79
CA PHE A 96 28.34 -12.43 5.24
C PHE A 96 28.45 -13.83 5.87
N LYS A 97 27.71 -14.80 5.33
CA LYS A 97 27.77 -16.22 5.73
C LYS A 97 29.01 -16.95 5.16
N LYS A 98 29.84 -16.27 4.37
CA LYS A 98 31.02 -16.85 3.68
C LYS A 98 30.68 -18.01 2.75
N LEU A 99 29.49 -17.99 2.15
CA LEU A 99 29.04 -18.98 1.16
C LEU A 99 29.51 -18.61 -0.25
N ILE A 100 29.90 -17.37 -0.47
CA ILE A 100 30.54 -16.84 -1.68
C ILE A 100 31.73 -15.99 -1.31
N GLU A 101 32.71 -15.87 -2.23
CA GLU A 101 33.93 -15.08 -2.01
C GLU A 101 33.79 -13.63 -2.47
N ALA A 102 32.93 -13.37 -3.47
CA ALA A 102 32.70 -12.03 -4.03
C ALA A 102 31.21 -11.79 -4.28
N ASP A 103 30.79 -10.54 -4.20
CA ASP A 103 29.42 -10.13 -4.48
C ASP A 103 29.23 -9.93 -6.00
N PRO A 104 28.48 -10.80 -6.69
CA PRO A 104 28.30 -10.72 -8.15
C PRO A 104 27.48 -9.50 -8.59
N ILE A 105 26.78 -8.84 -7.66
CA ILE A 105 25.92 -7.69 -7.99
C ILE A 105 26.55 -6.34 -7.66
N ALA A 106 27.73 -6.32 -7.03
CA ALA A 106 28.36 -5.11 -6.50
C ALA A 106 28.51 -4.00 -7.56
N LEU A 107 28.89 -4.35 -8.79
CA LEU A 107 29.12 -3.41 -9.88
C LEU A 107 27.90 -3.16 -10.79
N ILE A 108 26.78 -3.83 -10.55
CA ILE A 108 25.58 -3.67 -11.37
C ILE A 108 24.77 -2.48 -10.87
N LYS A 109 24.60 -1.48 -11.72
CA LYS A 109 23.79 -0.30 -11.40
C LYS A 109 22.30 -0.65 -11.50
N SER A 110 21.50 -0.20 -10.53
CA SER A 110 20.05 -0.30 -10.63
C SER A 110 19.53 0.52 -11.81
N PRO A 111 18.46 0.05 -12.49
CA PRO A 111 17.78 0.84 -13.50
C PRO A 111 17.37 2.19 -12.92
N LYS A 112 17.73 3.29 -13.59
CA LYS A 112 17.26 4.62 -13.19
C LYS A 112 15.75 4.69 -13.44
N LEU A 113 15.00 4.87 -12.37
CA LEU A 113 13.57 5.17 -12.46
C LEU A 113 13.45 6.64 -12.86
N ALA A 114 12.80 6.92 -14.01
CA ALA A 114 12.36 8.28 -14.29
C ALA A 114 11.41 8.69 -13.15
N ARG A 115 11.74 9.76 -12.43
CA ARG A 115 10.80 10.37 -11.48
C ARG A 115 9.68 11.03 -12.32
N LYS A 116 8.61 10.28 -12.60
CA LYS A 116 7.37 10.93 -12.99
C LYS A 116 6.91 11.75 -11.79
N LEU A 117 6.63 13.03 -12.00
CA LEU A 117 5.85 13.79 -11.02
C LEU A 117 4.56 12.99 -10.81
N PRO A 118 4.16 12.70 -9.57
CA PRO A 118 2.92 11.98 -9.34
C PRO A 118 1.78 12.83 -9.91
N ASP A 119 0.93 12.22 -10.72
CA ASP A 119 -0.33 12.83 -11.12
C ASP A 119 -1.16 13.06 -9.86
N SER A 120 -1.50 14.31 -9.58
CA SER A 120 -2.37 14.67 -8.47
C SER A 120 -3.76 15.00 -9.04
N LEU A 121 -4.80 14.48 -8.41
CA LEU A 121 -6.16 14.92 -8.70
C LEU A 121 -6.31 16.39 -8.28
N SER A 122 -6.98 17.17 -9.09
CA SER A 122 -7.48 18.50 -8.68
C SER A 122 -8.63 18.33 -7.67
N GLU A 123 -8.94 19.37 -6.92
CA GLU A 123 -10.08 19.37 -6.00
C GLU A 123 -11.40 19.10 -6.73
N ALA A 124 -11.57 19.68 -7.92
CA ALA A 124 -12.73 19.42 -8.77
C ALA A 124 -12.85 17.93 -9.19
N GLU A 125 -11.75 17.29 -9.57
CA GLU A 125 -11.76 15.85 -9.90
C GLU A 125 -12.04 15.00 -8.66
N VAL A 126 -11.55 15.40 -7.49
CA VAL A 126 -11.88 14.73 -6.22
C VAL A 126 -13.38 14.87 -5.95
N ASP A 127 -13.96 16.06 -6.05
CA ASP A 127 -15.39 16.28 -5.84
C ASP A 127 -16.25 15.45 -6.81
N MET A 128 -15.86 15.38 -8.08
CA MET A 128 -16.53 14.51 -9.06
C MET A 128 -16.47 13.04 -8.64
N LEU A 129 -15.29 12.57 -8.19
CA LEU A 129 -15.11 11.19 -7.76
C LEU A 129 -15.94 10.84 -6.52
N LEU A 130 -15.99 11.74 -5.53
CA LEU A 130 -16.70 11.55 -4.27
C LEU A 130 -18.22 11.57 -4.44
N ASN A 131 -18.74 12.35 -5.42
CA ASN A 131 -20.16 12.45 -5.69
C ASN A 131 -20.70 11.39 -6.66
N GLU A 132 -19.84 10.62 -7.32
CA GLU A 132 -20.24 9.63 -8.31
C GLU A 132 -21.00 8.40 -7.75
N PRO A 133 -20.66 7.86 -6.56
CA PRO A 133 -21.39 6.70 -6.02
C PRO A 133 -22.85 7.01 -5.71
N HIS A 134 -23.79 6.15 -6.13
CA HIS A 134 -25.21 6.27 -5.87
C HIS A 134 -25.57 5.82 -4.45
N VAL A 135 -25.88 6.74 -3.56
CA VAL A 135 -26.14 6.47 -2.14
C VAL A 135 -27.36 5.57 -1.87
N ARG A 136 -28.23 5.36 -2.88
CA ARG A 136 -29.37 4.41 -2.79
C ARG A 136 -28.94 2.95 -2.90
N ASP A 137 -27.80 2.66 -3.51
CA ASP A 137 -27.23 1.32 -3.53
C ASP A 137 -26.36 1.14 -2.28
N PRO A 138 -26.60 0.13 -1.43
CA PRO A 138 -25.88 -0.03 -0.18
C PRO A 138 -24.36 -0.20 -0.35
N ILE A 139 -23.94 -0.78 -1.49
CA ILE A 139 -22.50 -0.92 -1.78
C ILE A 139 -21.90 0.43 -2.17
N GLU A 140 -22.60 1.20 -3.00
CA GLU A 140 -22.11 2.50 -3.44
C GLU A 140 -22.20 3.53 -2.31
N CYS A 141 -23.19 3.43 -1.42
CA CYS A 141 -23.24 4.21 -0.17
C CYS A 141 -22.02 3.92 0.74
N ARG A 142 -21.68 2.65 0.94
CA ARG A 142 -20.44 2.26 1.63
C ARG A 142 -19.21 2.84 0.95
N ASP A 143 -19.14 2.72 -0.37
CA ASP A 143 -17.97 3.16 -1.13
C ASP A 143 -17.81 4.67 -1.10
N ARG A 144 -18.91 5.43 -1.09
CA ARG A 144 -18.91 6.88 -0.89
C ARG A 144 -18.34 7.25 0.47
N ALA A 145 -18.82 6.64 1.54
CA ALA A 145 -18.30 6.85 2.88
C ALA A 145 -16.80 6.48 2.98
N MET A 146 -16.36 5.41 2.27
CA MET A 146 -14.95 5.04 2.20
C MET A 146 -14.10 6.07 1.44
N LEU A 147 -14.60 6.61 0.34
CA LEU A 147 -13.91 7.63 -0.45
C LEU A 147 -13.77 8.94 0.33
N GLU A 148 -14.85 9.38 0.98
CA GLU A 148 -14.83 10.58 1.84
C GLU A 148 -13.83 10.41 2.98
N LEU A 149 -13.88 9.29 3.68
CA LEU A 149 -12.95 9.01 4.77
C LEU A 149 -11.51 8.93 4.29
N LEU A 150 -11.26 8.32 3.13
CA LEU A 150 -9.93 8.23 2.53
C LEU A 150 -9.36 9.60 2.20
N TYR A 151 -10.17 10.48 1.60
CA TYR A 151 -9.76 11.82 1.24
C TYR A 151 -9.59 12.72 2.47
N ALA A 152 -10.53 12.69 3.42
CA ALA A 152 -10.45 13.49 4.63
C ALA A 152 -9.25 13.13 5.54
N THR A 153 -8.76 11.89 5.49
CA THR A 153 -7.75 11.41 6.44
C THR A 153 -6.40 11.08 5.82
N GLY A 154 -6.35 10.96 4.49
CA GLY A 154 -5.15 10.49 3.79
C GLY A 154 -4.70 9.08 4.21
N LEU A 155 -5.59 8.21 4.68
CA LEU A 155 -5.29 6.84 5.06
C LEU A 155 -4.66 6.05 3.90
N ARG A 156 -3.86 5.02 4.24
CA ARG A 156 -3.52 4.01 3.25
C ARG A 156 -4.74 3.13 2.97
N VAL A 157 -4.91 2.67 1.74
CA VAL A 157 -6.04 1.79 1.41
C VAL A 157 -6.11 0.55 2.31
N THR A 158 -4.95 0.00 2.71
CA THR A 158 -4.90 -1.10 3.69
C THR A 158 -5.46 -0.72 5.05
N GLU A 159 -5.13 0.46 5.54
CA GLU A 159 -5.64 0.99 6.81
C GLU A 159 -7.16 1.19 6.73
N LEU A 160 -7.65 1.79 5.63
CA LEU A 160 -9.07 2.04 5.42
C LEU A 160 -9.90 0.74 5.39
N VAL A 161 -9.49 -0.26 4.59
CA VAL A 161 -10.29 -1.50 4.46
C VAL A 161 -10.26 -2.36 5.71
N SER A 162 -9.24 -2.21 6.56
CA SER A 162 -9.12 -2.94 7.83
C SER A 162 -9.71 -2.21 9.04
N LEU A 163 -10.25 -1.00 8.86
CA LEU A 163 -10.86 -0.27 9.97
C LEU A 163 -11.98 -1.06 10.64
N THR A 164 -11.99 -1.02 11.96
CA THR A 164 -13.05 -1.58 12.79
C THR A 164 -13.95 -0.48 13.37
N MET A 165 -15.13 -0.87 13.83
CA MET A 165 -16.07 0.05 14.49
C MET A 165 -15.45 0.73 15.72
N GLU A 166 -14.62 0.03 16.50
CA GLU A 166 -13.95 0.58 17.69
C GLU A 166 -12.90 1.65 17.40
N GLN A 167 -12.36 1.65 16.17
CA GLN A 167 -11.34 2.60 15.76
C GLN A 167 -11.92 3.96 15.34
N LEU A 168 -13.25 4.05 15.19
CA LEU A 168 -13.96 5.25 14.77
C LEU A 168 -14.72 5.87 15.93
N SER A 169 -14.53 7.17 16.15
CA SER A 169 -15.31 7.97 17.10
C SER A 169 -15.93 9.16 16.38
N LEU A 170 -17.15 8.99 15.86
CA LEU A 170 -17.87 10.09 15.17
C LEU A 170 -18.16 11.25 16.12
N ARG A 171 -18.50 10.97 17.39
CA ARG A 171 -18.72 12.01 18.40
C ARG A 171 -17.50 12.89 18.65
N GLN A 172 -16.30 12.33 18.53
CA GLN A 172 -15.04 13.06 18.71
C GLN A 172 -14.47 13.56 17.39
N GLY A 173 -15.05 13.16 16.25
CA GLY A 173 -14.51 13.45 14.92
C GLY A 173 -13.10 12.87 14.69
N LEU A 174 -12.84 11.66 15.15
CA LEU A 174 -11.50 11.04 15.12
C LEU A 174 -11.55 9.60 14.64
N VAL A 175 -10.52 9.19 13.90
CA VAL A 175 -10.23 7.79 13.62
C VAL A 175 -8.85 7.40 14.18
N ARG A 176 -8.79 6.26 14.88
CA ARG A 176 -7.57 5.67 15.40
C ARG A 176 -7.02 4.68 14.38
N VAL A 177 -5.80 4.90 13.93
CA VAL A 177 -5.16 4.10 12.88
C VAL A 177 -3.91 3.43 13.43
N VAL A 178 -3.80 2.14 13.21
CA VAL A 178 -2.59 1.35 13.55
C VAL A 178 -1.71 1.26 12.32
N GLY A 179 -0.53 1.86 12.39
CA GLY A 179 0.45 1.90 11.31
C GLY A 179 1.46 0.74 11.36
N LYS A 180 2.49 0.83 10.50
CA LYS A 180 3.59 -0.15 10.48
C LYS A 180 4.30 -0.21 11.84
N GLY A 181 4.50 -1.44 12.34
CA GLY A 181 5.15 -1.68 13.63
C GLY A 181 4.26 -1.40 14.85
N GLY A 182 2.93 -1.45 14.69
CA GLY A 182 1.99 -1.26 15.80
C GLY A 182 1.86 0.18 16.31
N LYS A 183 2.48 1.15 15.64
CA LYS A 183 2.37 2.57 16.04
C LYS A 183 0.97 3.09 15.73
N GLU A 184 0.30 3.60 16.75
CA GLU A 184 -1.02 4.21 16.61
C GLU A 184 -0.91 5.71 16.31
N ARG A 185 -1.87 6.22 15.52
CA ARG A 185 -2.09 7.64 15.33
C ARG A 185 -3.56 7.95 15.31
N LEU A 186 -3.92 9.15 15.76
CA LEU A 186 -5.26 9.70 15.64
C LEU A 186 -5.29 10.66 14.47
N VAL A 187 -6.31 10.53 13.63
CA VAL A 187 -6.51 11.41 12.47
C VAL A 187 -7.88 12.06 12.61
N PRO A 188 -7.96 13.40 12.55
CA PRO A 188 -9.25 14.11 12.60
C PRO A 188 -10.06 13.84 11.34
N LEU A 189 -11.38 13.90 11.50
CA LEU A 189 -12.36 13.78 10.43
C LEU A 189 -12.97 15.17 10.18
N GLY A 190 -13.13 15.52 8.92
CA GLY A 190 -13.93 16.67 8.53
C GLY A 190 -15.43 16.35 8.64
N GLU A 191 -16.25 17.38 8.73
CA GLU A 191 -17.71 17.28 8.91
C GLU A 191 -18.37 16.45 7.80
N LEU A 192 -17.95 16.63 6.55
CA LEU A 192 -18.49 15.88 5.42
C LEU A 192 -18.22 14.38 5.54
N ALA A 193 -17.00 13.99 5.96
CA ALA A 193 -16.66 12.58 6.17
C ALA A 193 -17.48 11.96 7.33
N ILE A 194 -17.73 12.72 8.39
CA ILE A 194 -18.58 12.29 9.51
C ILE A 194 -19.99 12.01 9.00
N ASN A 195 -20.59 12.97 8.28
CA ASN A 195 -21.94 12.87 7.76
C ASN A 195 -22.13 11.68 6.81
N GLU A 196 -21.18 11.46 5.90
CA GLU A 196 -21.27 10.33 4.96
C GLU A 196 -21.09 8.98 5.66
N VAL A 197 -20.22 8.90 6.66
CA VAL A 197 -20.07 7.67 7.46
C VAL A 197 -21.30 7.44 8.34
N GLU A 198 -21.87 8.45 8.95
CA GLU A 198 -23.13 8.33 9.71
C GLU A 198 -24.28 7.85 8.82
N HIS A 199 -24.45 8.46 7.65
CA HIS A 199 -25.46 8.05 6.68
C HIS A 199 -25.31 6.56 6.29
N TYR A 200 -24.08 6.12 6.02
CA TYR A 200 -23.78 4.72 5.73
C TYR A 200 -24.15 3.79 6.91
N LEU A 201 -23.80 4.19 8.14
CA LEU A 201 -24.04 3.37 9.34
C LEU A 201 -25.53 3.25 9.69
N GLN A 202 -26.34 4.27 9.42
CA GLN A 202 -27.77 4.31 9.73
C GLN A 202 -28.61 3.29 8.93
N GLY A 203 -28.16 2.85 7.76
CA GLY A 203 -28.95 1.95 6.92
C GLY A 203 -28.12 0.96 6.10
N ALA A 204 -27.34 1.45 5.17
CA ALA A 204 -26.65 0.66 4.17
C ALA A 204 -25.74 -0.44 4.76
N ARG A 205 -25.09 -0.20 5.92
CA ARG A 205 -24.26 -1.21 6.58
C ARG A 205 -25.08 -2.42 7.05
N ALA A 206 -26.24 -2.18 7.67
CA ALA A 206 -27.10 -3.24 8.15
C ALA A 206 -27.66 -4.07 6.97
N GLU A 207 -28.02 -3.42 5.87
CA GLU A 207 -28.47 -4.06 4.65
C GLU A 207 -27.38 -4.93 4.01
N LEU A 208 -26.13 -4.47 3.97
CA LEU A 208 -24.98 -5.25 3.49
C LEU A 208 -24.71 -6.49 4.34
N LEU A 209 -24.83 -6.35 5.65
CA LEU A 209 -24.57 -7.44 6.59
C LEU A 209 -25.67 -8.51 6.60
N LYS A 210 -26.92 -8.15 6.30
CA LYS A 210 -28.05 -9.09 6.30
C LYS A 210 -28.14 -9.92 7.58
N GLY A 211 -27.96 -9.28 8.73
CA GLY A 211 -27.95 -9.91 10.05
C GLY A 211 -26.65 -10.60 10.47
N LYS A 212 -25.61 -10.57 9.65
CA LYS A 212 -24.28 -11.08 10.05
C LYS A 212 -23.60 -10.14 11.01
N LEU A 213 -22.86 -10.67 11.97
CA LEU A 213 -21.99 -9.90 12.84
C LEU A 213 -20.65 -9.59 12.12
N SER A 214 -20.17 -8.39 12.27
CA SER A 214 -18.87 -7.97 11.73
C SER A 214 -18.36 -6.75 12.48
N ASP A 215 -17.12 -6.81 12.94
CA ASP A 215 -16.43 -5.69 13.58
C ASP A 215 -15.87 -4.70 12.54
N VAL A 216 -15.77 -5.14 11.27
CA VAL A 216 -15.25 -4.32 10.17
C VAL A 216 -16.18 -3.15 9.91
N LEU A 217 -15.62 -1.94 9.82
CA LEU A 217 -16.39 -0.73 9.53
C LEU A 217 -17.04 -0.81 8.15
N PHE A 218 -16.28 -1.23 7.13
CA PHE A 218 -16.70 -1.32 5.72
C PHE A 218 -16.68 -2.77 5.21
N PRO A 219 -17.65 -3.61 5.61
CA PRO A 219 -17.67 -5.01 5.19
C PRO A 219 -17.99 -5.18 3.70
N SER A 220 -17.49 -6.27 3.14
CA SER A 220 -17.92 -6.78 1.85
C SER A 220 -19.35 -7.39 1.94
N LYS A 221 -19.96 -7.73 0.80
CA LYS A 221 -21.23 -8.50 0.77
C LYS A 221 -21.20 -9.81 1.58
N ARG A 222 -20.00 -10.34 1.87
CA ARG A 222 -19.82 -11.55 2.68
C ARG A 222 -19.74 -11.26 4.18
N GLY A 223 -19.79 -9.99 4.60
CA GLY A 223 -19.63 -9.56 6.01
C GLY A 223 -18.18 -9.51 6.47
N GLN A 224 -17.20 -9.73 5.60
CA GLN A 224 -15.78 -9.75 5.90
C GLN A 224 -15.08 -8.50 5.34
N MET A 225 -13.87 -8.24 5.81
CA MET A 225 -12.99 -7.21 5.27
C MET A 225 -12.82 -7.41 3.75
N MET A 226 -12.93 -6.33 2.99
CA MET A 226 -12.64 -6.39 1.56
C MET A 226 -11.13 -6.31 1.29
N THR A 227 -10.70 -6.82 0.12
CA THR A 227 -9.32 -6.68 -0.30
C THR A 227 -9.03 -5.27 -0.83
N ARG A 228 -7.77 -4.84 -0.74
CA ARG A 228 -7.31 -3.60 -1.39
C ARG A 228 -7.65 -3.54 -2.87
N GLN A 229 -7.52 -4.69 -3.56
CA GLN A 229 -7.84 -4.79 -4.99
C GLN A 229 -9.32 -4.55 -5.26
N THR A 230 -10.21 -5.11 -4.43
CA THR A 230 -11.66 -4.89 -4.56
C THR A 230 -11.98 -3.40 -4.47
N PHE A 231 -11.49 -2.70 -3.44
CA PHE A 231 -11.75 -1.27 -3.30
C PHE A 231 -11.12 -0.46 -4.44
N TRP A 232 -9.92 -0.84 -4.88
CA TRP A 232 -9.27 -0.21 -6.02
C TRP A 232 -10.08 -0.33 -7.33
N HIS A 233 -10.66 -1.49 -7.59
CA HIS A 233 -11.57 -1.67 -8.73
C HIS A 233 -12.81 -0.77 -8.63
N ARG A 234 -13.34 -0.55 -7.42
CA ARG A 234 -14.45 0.38 -7.19
C ARG A 234 -14.04 1.83 -7.51
N ILE A 235 -12.89 2.28 -7.01
CA ILE A 235 -12.36 3.62 -7.32
C ILE A 235 -12.22 3.82 -8.83
N LYS A 236 -11.65 2.84 -9.54
CA LYS A 236 -11.53 2.92 -11.01
C LYS A 236 -12.87 3.02 -11.71
N LEU A 237 -13.86 2.26 -11.26
CA LEU A 237 -15.21 2.31 -11.82
C LEU A 237 -15.80 3.72 -11.69
N TYR A 238 -15.70 4.31 -10.50
CA TYR A 238 -16.21 5.68 -10.26
C TYR A 238 -15.45 6.72 -11.06
N ALA A 239 -14.13 6.60 -11.16
CA ALA A 239 -13.34 7.51 -11.98
C ALA A 239 -13.72 7.47 -13.47
N ILE A 240 -13.97 6.28 -14.02
CA ILE A 240 -14.44 6.13 -15.41
C ILE A 240 -15.83 6.76 -15.56
N ARG A 241 -16.74 6.53 -14.63
CA ARG A 241 -18.10 7.08 -14.65
C ARG A 241 -18.08 8.62 -14.54
N ALA A 242 -17.20 9.16 -13.69
CA ALA A 242 -17.00 10.60 -13.52
C ALA A 242 -16.23 11.26 -14.67
N GLY A 243 -15.75 10.50 -15.68
CA GLY A 243 -14.98 11.03 -16.79
C GLY A 243 -13.58 11.52 -16.42
N ILE A 244 -13.00 11.06 -15.31
CA ILE A 244 -11.68 11.47 -14.84
C ILE A 244 -10.63 10.75 -15.67
N ALA A 245 -9.85 11.54 -16.45
CA ALA A 245 -8.78 11.05 -17.32
C ALA A 245 -7.46 10.80 -16.58
N THR A 246 -7.27 11.42 -15.41
CA THR A 246 -6.07 11.30 -14.59
C THR A 246 -5.85 9.85 -14.15
N HIS A 247 -4.61 9.37 -14.34
CA HIS A 247 -4.27 8.01 -13.95
C HIS A 247 -4.33 7.85 -12.44
N LEU A 248 -5.35 7.12 -11.96
CA LEU A 248 -5.50 6.82 -10.55
C LEU A 248 -4.60 5.65 -10.13
N SER A 249 -3.99 5.81 -8.98
CA SER A 249 -3.23 4.77 -8.26
C SER A 249 -3.73 4.69 -6.81
N PRO A 250 -3.47 3.61 -6.07
CA PRO A 250 -3.83 3.54 -4.65
C PRO A 250 -3.27 4.69 -3.80
N HIS A 251 -2.23 5.37 -4.29
CA HIS A 251 -1.59 6.48 -3.60
C HIS A 251 -2.10 7.86 -4.05
N THR A 252 -2.85 7.93 -5.18
CA THR A 252 -3.27 9.22 -5.76
C THR A 252 -4.19 10.00 -4.83
N MET A 253 -5.18 9.35 -4.21
CA MET A 253 -6.08 10.01 -3.24
C MET A 253 -5.32 10.53 -2.00
N ARG A 254 -4.40 9.75 -1.48
CA ARG A 254 -3.56 10.16 -0.35
C ARG A 254 -2.60 11.29 -0.74
N HIS A 255 -2.14 11.31 -1.99
CA HIS A 255 -1.31 12.39 -2.52
C HIS A 255 -2.13 13.66 -2.70
N ALA A 256 -3.36 13.55 -3.23
CA ALA A 256 -4.29 14.67 -3.32
C ALA A 256 -4.57 15.29 -1.93
N PHE A 257 -4.89 14.47 -0.92
CA PHE A 257 -5.02 14.93 0.47
C PHE A 257 -3.82 15.76 0.92
N ALA A 258 -2.60 15.23 0.75
CA ALA A 258 -1.39 15.92 1.18
C ALA A 258 -1.16 17.23 0.41
N THR A 259 -1.34 17.19 -0.90
CA THR A 259 -1.12 18.36 -1.79
C THR A 259 -2.14 19.46 -1.52
N HIS A 260 -3.42 19.09 -1.36
CA HIS A 260 -4.48 20.07 -1.11
C HIS A 260 -4.32 20.73 0.26
N LEU A 261 -4.01 19.97 1.31
CA LEU A 261 -3.68 20.56 2.61
C LEU A 261 -2.52 21.56 2.51
N LEU A 262 -1.44 21.22 1.83
CA LEU A 262 -0.30 22.11 1.64
C LEU A 262 -0.66 23.35 0.81
N ASN A 263 -1.48 23.20 -0.23
CA ASN A 263 -1.96 24.33 -1.07
C ASN A 263 -2.83 25.29 -0.26
N HIS A 264 -3.57 24.78 0.72
CA HIS A 264 -4.37 25.59 1.66
C HIS A 264 -3.56 26.08 2.87
N GLY A 265 -2.22 25.97 2.84
CA GLY A 265 -1.34 26.59 3.83
C GLY A 265 -1.03 25.73 5.06
N ALA A 266 -1.40 24.45 5.07
CA ALA A 266 -1.05 23.57 6.17
C ALA A 266 0.49 23.39 6.25
N ASP A 267 1.02 23.34 7.47
CA ASP A 267 2.44 23.06 7.69
C ASP A 267 2.81 21.63 7.27
N LEU A 268 3.92 21.48 6.56
CA LEU A 268 4.41 20.20 6.06
C LEU A 268 4.57 19.16 7.18
N ARG A 269 4.99 19.56 8.38
CA ARG A 269 5.15 18.65 9.52
C ARG A 269 3.81 18.11 10.00
N VAL A 270 2.77 18.95 9.99
CA VAL A 270 1.40 18.55 10.32
C VAL A 270 0.91 17.50 9.32
N VAL A 271 1.10 17.75 8.02
CA VAL A 271 0.74 16.78 6.98
C VAL A 271 1.52 15.47 7.15
N GLN A 272 2.82 15.51 7.44
CA GLN A 272 3.62 14.31 7.72
C GLN A 272 3.11 13.53 8.94
N LEU A 273 2.68 14.21 10.00
CA LEU A 273 2.09 13.59 11.19
C LEU A 273 0.77 12.89 10.87
N LEU A 274 -0.14 13.56 10.17
CA LEU A 274 -1.42 12.98 9.74
C LEU A 274 -1.20 11.74 8.87
N LEU A 275 -0.21 11.77 8.01
CA LEU A 275 0.15 10.66 7.14
C LEU A 275 0.89 9.50 7.87
N GLY A 276 1.39 9.72 9.08
CA GLY A 276 2.12 8.69 9.85
C GLY A 276 3.47 8.35 9.25
N HIS A 277 4.28 9.36 8.93
CA HIS A 277 5.67 9.20 8.56
C HIS A 277 6.51 8.93 9.82
N SER A 278 7.32 7.88 9.82
CA SER A 278 7.90 7.24 11.00
C SER A 278 9.04 7.98 11.70
N ASP A 279 9.54 9.09 11.17
CA ASP A 279 10.72 9.77 11.69
C ASP A 279 10.47 10.80 12.80
N LEU A 280 9.22 10.99 13.19
CA LEU A 280 8.88 11.86 14.31
C LEU A 280 8.27 11.02 15.44
N SER A 281 8.87 11.05 16.62
CA SER A 281 8.44 10.32 17.82
C SER A 281 6.99 10.73 18.18
N THR A 282 6.03 9.92 17.73
CA THR A 282 4.60 10.21 17.75
C THR A 282 3.96 10.12 19.14
N THR A 283 4.67 9.60 20.14
CA THR A 283 4.10 9.29 21.45
C THR A 283 3.79 10.52 22.32
N GLN A 284 4.38 11.67 22.06
CA GLN A 284 4.19 12.90 22.86
C GLN A 284 3.11 13.84 22.33
N ILE A 285 2.51 13.59 21.14
CA ILE A 285 1.67 14.56 20.43
C ILE A 285 0.17 14.35 20.76
N TYR A 286 -0.19 13.31 21.48
CA TYR A 286 -1.60 12.94 21.74
C TYR A 286 -2.17 13.49 23.04
N THR A 287 -1.69 14.64 23.52
CA THR A 287 -2.35 15.39 24.59
C THR A 287 -3.67 16.00 24.09
N HIS A 288 -4.61 16.26 24.99
CA HIS A 288 -5.89 16.92 24.66
C HIS A 288 -5.73 18.21 23.85
N VAL A 289 -4.68 18.99 24.16
CA VAL A 289 -4.36 20.25 23.48
C VAL A 289 -3.89 19.99 22.02
N ALA A 290 -3.09 18.93 21.81
CA ALA A 290 -2.64 18.58 20.47
C ALA A 290 -3.78 18.05 19.58
N LYS A 291 -4.75 17.33 20.14
CA LYS A 291 -5.94 16.86 19.40
C LYS A 291 -6.79 18.02 18.90
N ALA A 292 -7.13 18.98 19.77
CA ALA A 292 -7.91 20.16 19.41
C ALA A 292 -7.20 20.97 18.30
N ARG A 293 -5.88 21.13 18.40
CA ARG A 293 -5.10 21.86 17.40
C ARG A 293 -5.03 21.13 16.06
N LEU A 294 -4.92 19.80 16.05
CA LEU A 294 -4.95 19.01 14.81
C LEU A 294 -6.32 19.07 14.12
N SER A 295 -7.41 19.00 14.89
CA SER A 295 -8.78 19.15 14.35
C SER A 295 -8.98 20.55 13.79
N GLN A 296 -8.54 21.60 14.48
CA GLN A 296 -8.62 22.97 14.01
C GLN A 296 -7.80 23.16 12.72
N LEU A 297 -6.56 22.72 12.68
CA LEU A 297 -5.71 22.80 11.48
C LEU A 297 -6.30 22.01 10.31
N HIS A 298 -6.94 20.87 10.58
CA HIS A 298 -7.62 20.11 9.54
C HIS A 298 -8.82 20.88 9.00
N SER A 299 -9.70 21.42 9.86
CA SER A 299 -10.87 22.19 9.42
C SER A 299 -10.50 23.51 8.73
N GLU A 300 -9.39 24.16 9.11
CA GLU A 300 -8.92 25.39 8.47
C GLU A 300 -8.27 25.17 7.09
N HIS A 301 -7.65 24.01 6.86
CA HIS A 301 -6.82 23.80 5.68
C HIS A 301 -7.29 22.66 4.77
N HIS A 302 -8.18 21.79 5.21
CA HIS A 302 -8.69 20.72 4.35
C HIS A 302 -9.92 21.23 3.57
N PRO A 303 -9.98 21.02 2.24
CA PRO A 303 -11.10 21.53 1.41
C PRO A 303 -12.48 21.02 1.83
N ARG A 304 -12.53 19.93 2.58
CA ARG A 304 -13.75 19.29 3.12
C ARG A 304 -13.65 19.11 4.65
N GLY A 305 -12.90 19.97 5.32
CA GLY A 305 -12.68 19.98 6.75
C GLY A 305 -13.85 20.51 7.57
#